data_9c8a17ce434ec3dda8c464ccc3edf339
#
_entry.id   9c8a17ce434ec3dda8c464ccc3edf339
#
_cell.length_a   1.000
_cell.length_b   1.000
_cell.length_c   1.000
_cell.angle_alpha   90.00
_cell.angle_beta   90.00
_cell.angle_gamma   90.00
#
_symmetry.space_group_name_H-M   'P 1'
#
loop_
_entity.id
_entity.type
_entity.pdbx_description
1 polymer ?
#
loop_
_entity_poly.entity_id
_entity_poly.type
_entity_poly.pdbx_seq_one_letter_code
_entity_poly.pdbx_strand_id
1 'polypeptide(L)'
;PDIRIFNGYAADACSPERVKNWSNPAGGYLHAMHSREWGGYQYSIEGKDAKGELILEGGFQNNRQMGMHHTYRMVENIFEELDAEGEWYFDKETHTLYFYPPRELDLQTALFEVPQAKNLFILKGKTGSPVRHVSIDHLELTQTLRTFMKTNEPLLRSDWKIYRGGALVIENAEKCSVNGCYLHDIGGNAIFFSNYNRNHRVSQNHITRIGASAVCFVGSPDAVRSPLFEYGKSQTWEQMDKGTGPLTPDYPSDCLVDDNLIHSIGETEKQGAGIQLSMSARITIRNNSIYDLPRAGINVSEGTWGGHLIEGNDVFDTVLETGDHGSFNSWGRDRYWHPDRNVMDEFAKEHPQMVFRDATETTVIRNNRWRCDHGWDIDLDDGSSNYHIYNNLCLHGGLKLREGFARTVENNIMVNNTFHPHVWFANSQDIFRHNIVTTPYRPIQVKEWGKETDTNFFVTKQGLEQAQKRGTDLHSLYGDPLFIAPEKGDYRVKENSPALKTGFRNFDMEHFGVQCPHLKALAATPELPVFKIPEEKPETVQTYSWKGLTLKEVSTEGERSATGLDKIRGILVVQG
;
A
#
# COMPACT_ATOMS: atom_id res chain seq x y z
N PRO A 1 -7.75 18.86 -10.45
CA PRO A 1 -7.48 19.32 -9.07
C PRO A 1 -6.94 18.18 -8.23
N ASP A 2 -5.92 18.49 -7.44
CA ASP A 2 -5.29 17.56 -6.54
C ASP A 2 -6.23 17.27 -5.36
N ILE A 3 -6.80 16.05 -5.30
CA ILE A 3 -7.71 15.65 -4.21
C ILE A 3 -6.86 15.08 -3.06
N ARG A 4 -5.94 15.84 -2.53
CA ARG A 4 -5.13 15.39 -1.38
C ARG A 4 -5.92 15.59 -0.09
N ILE A 5 -6.30 14.50 0.54
CA ILE A 5 -7.12 14.46 1.76
C ILE A 5 -6.50 15.26 2.90
N PHE A 6 -5.18 15.20 3.05
CA PHE A 6 -4.49 15.74 4.22
C PHE A 6 -4.04 17.20 4.06
N ASN A 7 -4.12 17.75 2.86
CA ASN A 7 -3.75 19.14 2.57
C ASN A 7 -4.95 20.09 2.50
N GLY A 8 -6.10 19.65 2.99
CA GLY A 8 -7.37 20.34 2.85
C GLY A 8 -8.09 19.93 1.57
N TYR A 9 -9.41 20.00 1.60
CA TYR A 9 -10.25 19.56 0.50
C TYR A 9 -10.58 20.71 -0.42
N ALA A 10 -10.49 20.48 -1.72
CA ALA A 10 -11.27 21.25 -2.66
C ALA A 10 -12.77 21.08 -2.32
N ALA A 11 -13.57 22.11 -2.58
CA ALA A 11 -15.01 21.98 -2.48
C ALA A 11 -15.47 20.80 -3.34
N ASP A 12 -16.44 20.01 -2.85
CA ASP A 12 -17.01 18.88 -3.57
C ASP A 12 -17.47 19.29 -4.99
N ALA A 13 -16.76 18.83 -6.00
CA ALA A 13 -17.05 19.16 -7.39
C ALA A 13 -18.40 18.59 -7.87
N CYS A 14 -18.98 17.64 -7.12
CA CYS A 14 -20.25 17.00 -7.42
C CYS A 14 -21.34 17.38 -6.39
N SER A 15 -21.25 18.58 -5.79
CA SER A 15 -22.30 19.07 -4.90
C SER A 15 -23.60 19.31 -5.65
N PRO A 16 -24.79 19.19 -5.01
CA PRO A 16 -26.06 19.46 -5.65
C PRO A 16 -26.16 20.86 -6.27
N GLU A 17 -25.51 21.84 -5.64
CA GLU A 17 -25.47 23.23 -6.11
C GLU A 17 -24.72 23.36 -7.46
N ARG A 18 -23.59 22.63 -7.60
CA ARG A 18 -22.83 22.61 -8.86
C ARG A 18 -23.57 21.82 -9.94
N VAL A 19 -23.99 20.58 -9.61
CA VAL A 19 -24.72 19.68 -10.52
C VAL A 19 -25.97 20.37 -11.12
N LYS A 20 -26.67 21.21 -10.34
CA LYS A 20 -27.84 21.93 -10.81
C LYS A 20 -27.54 22.81 -12.02
N ASN A 21 -26.35 23.39 -12.10
CA ASN A 21 -25.93 24.31 -13.15
C ASN A 21 -25.48 23.62 -14.44
N TRP A 22 -25.19 22.32 -14.41
CA TRP A 22 -24.76 21.59 -15.59
C TRP A 22 -25.95 21.34 -16.53
N SER A 23 -25.86 21.81 -17.75
CA SER A 23 -26.96 21.68 -18.72
C SER A 23 -27.02 20.27 -19.32
N ASN A 24 -25.86 19.71 -19.73
CA ASN A 24 -25.74 18.36 -20.28
C ASN A 24 -24.43 17.71 -19.77
N PRO A 25 -24.44 17.03 -18.63
CA PRO A 25 -23.25 16.38 -18.10
C PRO A 25 -22.94 15.00 -18.72
N ALA A 26 -23.77 14.55 -19.70
CA ALA A 26 -23.54 13.24 -20.33
C ALA A 26 -22.18 13.19 -21.03
N GLY A 27 -21.47 12.07 -20.83
CA GLY A 27 -20.11 11.87 -21.34
C GLY A 27 -19.00 12.43 -20.47
N GLY A 28 -19.33 13.04 -19.32
CA GLY A 28 -18.39 13.34 -18.24
C GLY A 28 -18.02 12.12 -17.41
N TYR A 29 -17.09 12.30 -16.48
CA TYR A 29 -16.68 11.27 -15.51
C TYR A 29 -16.71 11.83 -14.10
N LEU A 30 -17.04 10.97 -13.15
CA LEU A 30 -16.95 11.23 -11.71
C LEU A 30 -15.90 10.31 -11.11
N HIS A 31 -14.88 10.89 -10.49
CA HIS A 31 -13.91 10.21 -9.66
C HIS A 31 -14.25 10.50 -8.20
N ALA A 32 -14.47 9.46 -7.41
CA ALA A 32 -14.81 9.57 -6.01
C ALA A 32 -13.92 8.66 -5.16
N MET A 33 -13.54 9.10 -3.98
CA MET A 33 -12.95 8.18 -3.02
C MET A 33 -14.00 7.18 -2.52
N HIS A 34 -13.55 5.99 -2.14
CA HIS A 34 -14.34 5.04 -1.37
C HIS A 34 -14.78 5.67 -0.04
N SER A 35 -15.96 5.33 0.46
CA SER A 35 -16.50 5.92 1.71
C SER A 35 -15.58 5.79 2.93
N ARG A 36 -14.64 4.84 2.91
CA ARG A 36 -13.59 4.64 3.93
C ARG A 36 -12.18 5.00 3.42
N GLU A 37 -12.09 5.71 2.32
CA GLU A 37 -10.82 6.21 1.76
C GLU A 37 -9.79 5.10 1.46
N TRP A 38 -10.26 3.87 1.18
CA TRP A 38 -9.34 2.78 0.84
C TRP A 38 -8.88 2.80 -0.62
N GLY A 39 -9.44 3.67 -1.44
CA GLY A 39 -9.12 3.89 -2.84
C GLY A 39 -10.24 4.62 -3.58
N GLY A 40 -10.24 4.59 -4.89
CA GLY A 40 -11.16 5.36 -5.71
C GLY A 40 -12.21 4.51 -6.40
N TYR A 41 -13.35 5.16 -6.68
CA TYR A 41 -14.37 4.72 -7.61
C TYR A 41 -14.40 5.65 -8.81
N GLN A 42 -14.64 5.10 -9.98
CA GLN A 42 -14.82 5.86 -11.22
C GLN A 42 -16.18 5.53 -11.84
N TYR A 43 -16.87 6.57 -12.30
CA TYR A 43 -18.18 6.49 -12.95
C TYR A 43 -18.19 7.29 -14.24
N SER A 44 -18.87 6.80 -15.28
CA SER A 44 -19.34 7.63 -16.37
C SER A 44 -20.62 8.33 -15.94
N ILE A 45 -20.81 9.56 -16.41
CA ILE A 45 -22.03 10.33 -16.20
C ILE A 45 -22.87 10.18 -17.46
N GLU A 46 -24.03 9.52 -17.32
CA GLU A 46 -24.94 9.25 -18.44
C GLU A 46 -25.98 10.37 -18.64
N GLY A 47 -26.05 11.31 -17.70
CA GLY A 47 -26.97 12.44 -17.73
C GLY A 47 -27.57 12.76 -16.39
N LYS A 48 -28.77 13.36 -16.41
CA LYS A 48 -29.59 13.64 -15.23
C LYS A 48 -30.96 12.97 -15.33
N ASP A 49 -31.46 12.54 -14.19
CA ASP A 49 -32.82 12.03 -14.06
C ASP A 49 -33.87 13.18 -14.02
N ALA A 50 -35.14 12.82 -13.91
CA ALA A 50 -36.25 13.78 -13.83
C ALA A 50 -36.21 14.68 -12.58
N LYS A 51 -35.38 14.34 -11.57
CA LYS A 51 -35.17 15.15 -10.36
C LYS A 51 -33.95 16.04 -10.47
N GLY A 52 -33.15 15.89 -11.53
CA GLY A 52 -31.90 16.59 -11.75
C GLY A 52 -30.71 15.93 -11.06
N GLU A 53 -30.84 14.70 -10.56
CA GLU A 53 -29.76 13.92 -10.00
C GLU A 53 -28.96 13.23 -11.10
N LEU A 54 -27.64 13.02 -10.88
CA LEU A 54 -26.78 12.37 -11.87
C LEU A 54 -27.11 10.88 -12.03
N ILE A 55 -27.20 10.45 -13.28
CA ILE A 55 -27.25 9.03 -13.66
C ILE A 55 -25.80 8.58 -13.86
N LEU A 56 -25.34 7.66 -13.03
CA LEU A 56 -23.96 7.19 -13.00
C LEU A 56 -23.88 5.71 -13.36
N GLU A 57 -22.92 5.35 -14.22
CA GLU A 57 -22.55 3.97 -14.49
C GLU A 57 -21.09 3.74 -14.12
N GLY A 58 -20.81 2.71 -13.29
CA GLY A 58 -19.45 2.43 -12.84
C GLY A 58 -19.37 2.01 -11.37
N GLY A 59 -18.29 2.41 -10.71
CA GLY A 59 -18.06 2.08 -9.29
C GLY A 59 -17.68 0.62 -9.06
N PHE A 60 -17.03 -0.03 -10.02
CA PHE A 60 -16.68 -1.46 -9.91
C PHE A 60 -15.29 -1.72 -9.34
N GLN A 61 -14.52 -0.70 -9.01
CA GLN A 61 -13.09 -0.82 -8.69
C GLN A 61 -12.81 -1.46 -7.32
N ASN A 62 -13.84 -1.71 -6.54
CA ASN A 62 -13.72 -2.37 -5.24
C ASN A 62 -14.74 -3.51 -5.10
N ASN A 63 -14.34 -4.58 -4.40
CA ASN A 63 -15.21 -5.75 -4.13
C ASN A 63 -16.17 -5.51 -2.96
N ARG A 64 -15.87 -4.52 -2.10
CA ARG A 64 -16.73 -4.12 -0.98
C ARG A 64 -17.52 -2.88 -1.38
N GLN A 65 -18.75 -3.07 -1.80
CA GLN A 65 -19.64 -2.00 -2.23
C GLN A 65 -20.15 -1.19 -1.02
N MET A 66 -19.37 -0.23 -0.57
CA MET A 66 -19.68 0.61 0.60
C MET A 66 -20.08 2.04 0.22
N GLY A 67 -20.19 2.31 -1.06
CA GLY A 67 -20.54 3.63 -1.60
C GLY A 67 -19.33 4.58 -1.69
N MET A 68 -19.55 5.67 -2.44
CA MET A 68 -18.56 6.72 -2.61
C MET A 68 -18.54 7.68 -1.41
N HIS A 69 -17.42 8.34 -1.21
CA HIS A 69 -17.27 9.41 -0.22
C HIS A 69 -18.17 10.61 -0.56
N HIS A 70 -18.65 11.31 0.46
CA HIS A 70 -19.62 12.40 0.29
C HIS A 70 -19.03 13.69 -0.26
N THR A 71 -17.72 13.91 -0.08
CA THR A 71 -17.06 15.17 -0.43
C THR A 71 -15.80 14.98 -1.28
N TYR A 72 -15.09 13.82 -1.16
CA TYR A 72 -13.88 13.58 -1.96
C TYR A 72 -14.26 13.10 -3.34
N ARG A 73 -14.72 14.04 -4.15
CA ARG A 73 -15.23 13.81 -5.50
C ARG A 73 -14.71 14.86 -6.45
N MET A 74 -14.28 14.43 -7.63
CA MET A 74 -13.83 15.25 -8.74
C MET A 74 -14.61 14.87 -10.00
N VAL A 75 -14.86 15.81 -10.87
CA VAL A 75 -15.49 15.58 -12.17
C VAL A 75 -14.56 15.96 -13.31
N GLU A 76 -14.72 15.29 -14.43
CA GLU A 76 -14.02 15.58 -15.67
C GLU A 76 -15.02 15.70 -16.83
N ASN A 77 -14.63 16.47 -17.83
CA ASN A 77 -15.37 16.68 -19.07
C ASN A 77 -16.80 17.17 -18.82
N ILE A 78 -16.93 18.21 -18.01
CA ILE A 78 -18.17 18.99 -17.79
C ILE A 78 -17.94 20.40 -18.32
N PHE A 79 -18.75 20.86 -19.27
CA PHE A 79 -18.53 22.13 -19.94
C PHE A 79 -18.59 23.33 -18.99
N GLU A 80 -19.54 23.34 -18.08
CA GLU A 80 -19.71 24.41 -17.09
C GLU A 80 -18.63 24.49 -16.01
N GLU A 81 -17.76 23.48 -15.94
CA GLU A 81 -16.59 23.42 -15.05
C GLU A 81 -15.29 23.82 -15.76
N LEU A 82 -15.37 24.31 -17.00
CA LEU A 82 -14.24 24.83 -17.77
C LEU A 82 -13.99 26.29 -17.35
N ASP A 83 -13.40 26.53 -16.19
CA ASP A 83 -13.29 27.85 -15.59
C ASP A 83 -11.86 28.25 -15.13
N ALA A 84 -10.86 27.38 -15.33
CA ALA A 84 -9.47 27.62 -14.96
C ALA A 84 -8.47 27.39 -16.11
N GLU A 85 -7.32 28.07 -16.02
CA GLU A 85 -6.23 27.91 -17.01
C GLU A 85 -5.70 26.45 -17.02
N GLY A 86 -5.52 25.91 -18.23
CA GLY A 86 -5.06 24.54 -18.45
C GLY A 86 -6.20 23.50 -18.56
N GLU A 87 -7.42 23.87 -18.24
CA GLU A 87 -8.55 22.97 -18.35
C GLU A 87 -9.03 22.82 -19.79
N TRP A 88 -9.69 21.70 -20.05
CA TRP A 88 -10.26 21.40 -21.36
C TRP A 88 -11.55 20.59 -21.26
N TYR A 89 -12.42 20.76 -22.26
CA TYR A 89 -13.64 20.00 -22.45
C TYR A 89 -13.70 19.47 -23.87
N PHE A 90 -14.01 18.20 -24.04
CA PHE A 90 -14.19 17.58 -25.35
C PHE A 90 -15.65 17.25 -25.57
N ASP A 91 -16.26 17.97 -26.50
CA ASP A 91 -17.60 17.67 -26.97
C ASP A 91 -17.55 16.50 -27.94
N LYS A 92 -18.08 15.35 -27.50
CA LYS A 92 -18.10 14.11 -28.29
C LYS A 92 -19.09 14.14 -29.47
N GLU A 93 -20.12 14.97 -29.42
CA GLU A 93 -21.12 15.06 -30.47
C GLU A 93 -20.61 15.88 -31.66
N THR A 94 -20.01 17.01 -31.36
CA THR A 94 -19.47 17.93 -32.39
C THR A 94 -17.99 17.65 -32.71
N HIS A 95 -17.32 16.75 -31.96
CA HIS A 95 -15.88 16.50 -32.04
C HIS A 95 -15.03 17.76 -31.83
N THR A 96 -15.50 18.67 -30.98
CA THR A 96 -14.84 19.94 -30.70
C THR A 96 -14.14 19.91 -29.36
N LEU A 97 -12.85 20.26 -29.35
CA LEU A 97 -12.07 20.48 -28.13
C LEU A 97 -12.15 21.96 -27.74
N TYR A 98 -12.68 22.25 -26.57
CA TYR A 98 -12.60 23.54 -25.91
C TYR A 98 -11.46 23.52 -24.91
N PHE A 99 -10.64 24.54 -24.92
CA PHE A 99 -9.45 24.62 -24.06
C PHE A 99 -9.34 26.02 -23.47
N TYR A 100 -9.16 26.11 -22.16
CA TYR A 100 -8.87 27.36 -21.46
C TYR A 100 -7.35 27.53 -21.38
N PRO A 101 -6.71 28.27 -22.29
CA PRO A 101 -5.28 28.29 -22.38
C PRO A 101 -4.65 29.06 -21.21
N PRO A 102 -3.52 28.61 -20.68
CA PRO A 102 -2.65 29.45 -19.83
C PRO A 102 -2.29 30.74 -20.56
N ARG A 103 -2.19 31.84 -19.81
CA ARG A 103 -1.94 33.19 -20.38
C ARG A 103 -0.71 33.29 -21.26
N GLU A 104 0.33 32.49 -20.94
CA GLU A 104 1.61 32.55 -21.65
C GLU A 104 1.68 31.59 -22.85
N LEU A 105 0.65 30.78 -23.08
CA LEU A 105 0.62 29.79 -24.16
C LEU A 105 0.20 30.44 -25.49
N ASP A 106 1.10 30.40 -26.47
CA ASP A 106 0.77 30.75 -27.86
C ASP A 106 0.11 29.57 -28.58
N LEU A 107 -1.20 29.64 -28.77
CA LEU A 107 -1.98 28.61 -29.44
C LEU A 107 -1.60 28.36 -30.90
N GLN A 108 -0.90 29.30 -31.57
CA GLN A 108 -0.46 29.10 -32.96
C GLN A 108 0.74 28.18 -33.05
N THR A 109 1.52 28.05 -31.97
CA THR A 109 2.72 27.21 -31.90
C THR A 109 2.56 26.04 -30.94
N ALA A 110 1.46 25.98 -30.18
CA ALA A 110 1.19 24.92 -29.21
C ALA A 110 1.02 23.56 -29.89
N LEU A 111 1.67 22.54 -29.32
CA LEU A 111 1.49 21.16 -29.75
C LEU A 111 0.43 20.48 -28.88
N PHE A 112 -0.58 19.90 -29.52
CA PHE A 112 -1.61 19.08 -28.89
C PHE A 112 -1.38 17.62 -29.26
N GLU A 113 -1.18 16.77 -28.27
CA GLU A 113 -0.98 15.33 -28.45
C GLU A 113 -2.15 14.55 -27.84
N VAL A 114 -2.71 13.62 -28.61
CA VAL A 114 -3.86 12.82 -28.19
C VAL A 114 -3.48 11.35 -28.20
N PRO A 115 -3.47 10.67 -27.04
CA PRO A 115 -3.16 9.24 -26.96
C PRO A 115 -4.12 8.39 -27.81
N GLN A 116 -3.58 7.38 -28.50
CA GLN A 116 -4.38 6.46 -29.31
C GLN A 116 -4.20 5.00 -28.85
N ALA A 117 -3.06 4.68 -28.28
CA ALA A 117 -2.71 3.32 -27.89
C ALA A 117 -2.95 3.06 -26.39
N LYS A 118 -3.44 1.88 -26.04
CA LYS A 118 -3.50 1.39 -24.65
C LYS A 118 -2.19 0.77 -24.21
N ASN A 119 -1.51 0.12 -25.14
CA ASN A 119 -0.27 -0.59 -24.93
C ASN A 119 0.75 -0.09 -25.96
N LEU A 120 1.98 0.12 -25.53
CA LEU A 120 3.12 0.45 -26.39
C LEU A 120 3.86 -0.81 -26.82
N PHE A 121 4.02 -1.77 -25.88
CA PHE A 121 4.62 -3.07 -26.18
C PHE A 121 3.81 -4.21 -25.55
N ILE A 122 3.67 -5.29 -26.28
CA ILE A 122 3.08 -6.55 -25.82
C ILE A 122 4.05 -7.68 -26.13
N LEU A 123 4.65 -8.27 -25.11
CA LEU A 123 5.44 -9.48 -25.20
C LEU A 123 4.58 -10.65 -24.74
N LYS A 124 4.02 -11.41 -25.69
CA LYS A 124 3.11 -12.51 -25.40
C LYS A 124 3.55 -13.81 -26.03
N GLY A 125 4.03 -14.72 -25.20
CA GLY A 125 4.34 -16.09 -25.59
C GLY A 125 3.13 -17.02 -25.51
N LYS A 126 3.37 -18.31 -25.70
CA LYS A 126 2.39 -19.38 -25.55
C LYS A 126 2.82 -20.34 -24.45
N THR A 127 1.87 -21.03 -23.83
CA THR A 127 2.17 -22.12 -22.90
C THR A 127 3.14 -23.13 -23.55
N GLY A 128 4.25 -23.41 -22.85
CA GLY A 128 5.33 -24.28 -23.36
C GLY A 128 6.27 -23.64 -24.40
N SER A 129 5.97 -22.41 -24.85
CA SER A 129 6.83 -21.65 -25.79
C SER A 129 6.85 -20.16 -25.40
N PRO A 130 7.47 -19.81 -24.26
CA PRO A 130 7.54 -18.44 -23.81
C PRO A 130 8.43 -17.57 -24.68
N VAL A 131 8.14 -16.27 -24.73
CA VAL A 131 9.05 -15.24 -25.27
C VAL A 131 10.27 -15.16 -24.38
N ARG A 132 11.48 -15.09 -24.95
CA ARG A 132 12.72 -15.05 -24.17
C ARG A 132 13.69 -14.00 -24.66
N HIS A 133 14.47 -13.46 -23.71
CA HIS A 133 15.63 -12.63 -23.99
C HIS A 133 15.31 -11.38 -24.83
N VAL A 134 14.13 -10.78 -24.61
CA VAL A 134 13.79 -9.47 -25.17
C VAL A 134 14.18 -8.39 -24.18
N SER A 135 14.91 -7.39 -24.64
CA SER A 135 15.30 -6.22 -23.85
C SER A 135 14.66 -4.96 -24.44
N ILE A 136 14.11 -4.12 -23.58
CA ILE A 136 13.58 -2.80 -23.89
C ILE A 136 14.46 -1.83 -23.12
N ASP A 137 15.35 -1.13 -23.82
CA ASP A 137 16.42 -0.38 -23.18
C ASP A 137 16.45 1.08 -23.67
N HIS A 138 16.57 2.01 -22.72
CA HIS A 138 16.82 3.44 -22.95
C HIS A 138 15.82 4.11 -23.91
N LEU A 139 14.54 3.78 -23.76
CA LEU A 139 13.45 4.40 -24.51
C LEU A 139 12.67 5.37 -23.63
N GLU A 140 12.15 6.42 -24.24
CA GLU A 140 11.08 7.23 -23.69
C GLU A 140 9.74 6.62 -24.12
N LEU A 141 8.89 6.30 -23.13
CA LEU A 141 7.63 5.59 -23.32
C LEU A 141 6.52 6.41 -22.65
N THR A 142 5.62 6.95 -23.44
CA THR A 142 4.68 7.94 -22.96
C THR A 142 3.32 7.86 -23.65
N GLN A 143 2.32 8.53 -23.09
CA GLN A 143 1.04 8.88 -23.69
C GLN A 143 0.19 7.68 -24.10
N THR A 144 -0.25 6.90 -23.11
CA THR A 144 -1.25 5.86 -23.34
C THR A 144 -2.67 6.31 -22.93
N LEU A 145 -3.67 5.64 -23.48
CA LEU A 145 -5.06 5.83 -23.09
C LEU A 145 -5.27 5.47 -21.62
N ARG A 146 -6.13 6.22 -20.95
CA ARG A 146 -6.59 5.90 -19.59
C ARG A 146 -7.41 4.60 -19.58
N THR A 147 -7.24 3.81 -18.53
CA THR A 147 -7.86 2.48 -18.41
C THR A 147 -8.79 2.33 -17.20
N PHE A 148 -9.00 3.37 -16.41
CA PHE A 148 -9.72 3.34 -15.14
C PHE A 148 -11.14 2.76 -15.24
N MET A 149 -11.89 3.00 -16.33
CA MET A 149 -13.20 2.38 -16.55
C MET A 149 -13.13 0.90 -16.93
N LYS A 150 -11.93 0.30 -17.00
CA LYS A 150 -11.71 -1.12 -17.27
C LYS A 150 -11.15 -1.87 -16.07
N THR A 151 -11.01 -1.20 -14.94
CA THR A 151 -10.50 -1.75 -13.67
C THR A 151 -11.61 -2.53 -12.98
N ASN A 152 -11.87 -3.75 -13.46
CA ASN A 152 -12.98 -4.59 -13.02
C ASN A 152 -12.60 -6.04 -12.70
N GLU A 153 -11.35 -6.46 -12.92
CA GLU A 153 -10.87 -7.79 -12.54
C GLU A 153 -10.60 -7.85 -11.03
N PRO A 154 -11.28 -8.71 -10.26
CA PRO A 154 -11.04 -8.83 -8.83
C PRO A 154 -9.66 -9.44 -8.57
N LEU A 155 -8.89 -8.85 -7.68
CA LEU A 155 -7.71 -9.48 -7.11
C LEU A 155 -8.10 -10.52 -6.07
N LEU A 156 -7.26 -11.56 -5.95
CA LEU A 156 -7.51 -12.66 -5.03
C LEU A 156 -7.65 -12.15 -3.59
N ARG A 157 -8.72 -12.55 -2.89
CA ARG A 157 -8.97 -12.26 -1.47
C ARG A 157 -8.77 -10.79 -1.09
N SER A 158 -8.92 -9.92 -2.06
CA SER A 158 -8.69 -8.49 -1.95
C SER A 158 -10.01 -7.71 -1.95
N ASP A 159 -9.96 -6.50 -1.44
CA ASP A 159 -11.03 -5.51 -1.61
C ASP A 159 -10.96 -4.84 -2.99
N TRP A 160 -9.90 -5.08 -3.73
CA TRP A 160 -9.54 -4.36 -4.95
C TRP A 160 -9.84 -5.12 -6.21
N LYS A 161 -10.07 -4.33 -7.28
CA LYS A 161 -10.00 -4.78 -8.65
C LYS A 161 -8.84 -4.12 -9.37
N ILE A 162 -8.38 -4.73 -10.45
CA ILE A 162 -7.28 -4.24 -11.27
C ILE A 162 -7.66 -4.28 -12.75
N TYR A 163 -7.04 -3.43 -13.56
CA TYR A 163 -6.97 -3.62 -14.99
C TYR A 163 -5.78 -4.51 -15.32
N ARG A 164 -6.03 -5.68 -15.92
CA ARG A 164 -4.96 -6.59 -16.38
C ARG A 164 -4.37 -6.09 -17.69
N GLY A 165 -3.40 -5.21 -17.56
CA GLY A 165 -2.72 -4.55 -18.67
C GLY A 165 -1.90 -3.35 -18.24
N GLY A 166 -1.18 -2.75 -19.17
CA GLY A 166 -0.31 -1.60 -18.95
C GLY A 166 0.27 -1.08 -20.26
N ALA A 167 1.08 -0.03 -20.21
CA ALA A 167 1.82 0.42 -21.39
C ALA A 167 2.74 -0.68 -21.92
N LEU A 168 3.39 -1.41 -21.03
CA LEU A 168 4.14 -2.63 -21.33
C LEU A 168 3.40 -3.83 -20.73
N VAL A 169 3.06 -4.83 -21.53
CA VAL A 169 2.44 -6.08 -21.07
C VAL A 169 3.33 -7.24 -21.42
N ILE A 170 3.66 -8.05 -20.42
CA ILE A 170 4.53 -9.22 -20.55
C ILE A 170 3.78 -10.42 -20.00
N GLU A 171 3.56 -11.42 -20.86
CA GLU A 171 2.80 -12.62 -20.54
C GLU A 171 3.43 -13.84 -21.22
N ASN A 172 3.52 -14.96 -20.50
CA ASN A 172 4.21 -16.15 -20.97
C ASN A 172 5.62 -15.83 -21.49
N ALA A 173 6.46 -15.27 -20.62
CA ALA A 173 7.79 -14.81 -20.98
C ALA A 173 8.84 -15.17 -19.91
N GLU A 174 10.09 -15.24 -20.35
CA GLU A 174 11.24 -15.54 -19.49
C GLU A 174 12.43 -14.66 -19.85
N LYS A 175 13.19 -14.21 -18.84
CA LYS A 175 14.47 -13.52 -19.02
C LYS A 175 14.38 -12.31 -19.95
N CYS A 176 13.28 -11.57 -19.87
CA CYS A 176 13.13 -10.28 -20.53
C CYS A 176 13.45 -9.13 -19.57
N SER A 177 13.77 -7.96 -20.11
CA SER A 177 14.15 -6.81 -19.31
C SER A 177 13.58 -5.50 -19.82
N VAL A 178 13.41 -4.54 -18.89
CA VAL A 178 13.09 -3.14 -19.16
C VAL A 178 14.10 -2.31 -18.37
N ASN A 179 15.04 -1.66 -19.05
CA ASN A 179 16.15 -1.00 -18.38
C ASN A 179 16.41 0.42 -18.90
N GLY A 180 16.71 1.34 -18.00
CA GLY A 180 17.12 2.69 -18.35
C GLY A 180 16.08 3.50 -19.12
N CYS A 181 14.82 3.09 -19.07
CA CYS A 181 13.72 3.76 -19.77
C CYS A 181 13.15 4.91 -18.95
N TYR A 182 12.60 5.90 -19.64
CA TYR A 182 11.77 6.94 -19.06
C TYR A 182 10.31 6.69 -19.40
N LEU A 183 9.50 6.28 -18.41
CA LEU A 183 8.08 5.99 -18.56
C LEU A 183 7.28 7.10 -17.87
N HIS A 184 6.47 7.82 -18.61
CA HIS A 184 5.71 8.94 -18.07
C HIS A 184 4.40 9.23 -18.83
N ASP A 185 3.49 9.94 -18.20
CA ASP A 185 2.19 10.31 -18.77
C ASP A 185 1.43 9.10 -19.33
N ILE A 186 1.39 8.02 -18.54
CA ILE A 186 0.74 6.76 -18.88
C ILE A 186 -0.61 6.68 -18.20
N GLY A 187 -1.67 6.50 -18.98
CA GLY A 187 -3.05 6.58 -18.52
C GLY A 187 -3.55 5.39 -17.66
N GLY A 188 -2.74 4.35 -17.46
CA GLY A 188 -3.06 3.18 -16.63
C GLY A 188 -1.84 2.66 -15.92
N ASN A 189 -1.64 1.32 -15.82
CA ASN A 189 -0.40 0.75 -15.30
C ASN A 189 0.75 0.94 -16.30
N ALA A 190 1.98 1.13 -15.81
CA ALA A 190 3.13 1.29 -16.70
C ALA A 190 3.64 -0.07 -17.18
N ILE A 191 4.08 -0.96 -16.28
CA ILE A 191 4.62 -2.28 -16.62
C ILE A 191 3.79 -3.36 -15.93
N PHE A 192 3.27 -4.32 -16.71
CA PHE A 192 2.40 -5.37 -16.21
C PHE A 192 2.88 -6.76 -16.61
N PHE A 193 3.31 -7.56 -15.64
CA PHE A 193 3.62 -8.97 -15.79
C PHE A 193 2.38 -9.80 -15.46
N SER A 194 1.79 -10.41 -16.50
CA SER A 194 0.55 -11.17 -16.43
C SER A 194 0.81 -12.67 -16.47
N ASN A 195 0.24 -13.42 -15.54
CA ASN A 195 0.29 -14.89 -15.52
C ASN A 195 1.73 -15.43 -15.48
N TYR A 196 2.07 -16.46 -16.26
CA TYR A 196 3.40 -17.06 -16.27
C TYR A 196 4.48 -16.07 -16.70
N ASN A 197 5.41 -15.81 -15.81
CA ASN A 197 6.59 -14.97 -16.06
C ASN A 197 7.75 -15.42 -15.17
N ARG A 198 8.99 -15.47 -15.70
CA ARG A 198 10.18 -15.95 -14.98
C ARG A 198 11.42 -15.11 -15.28
N ASN A 199 12.15 -14.78 -14.21
CA ASN A 199 13.50 -14.22 -14.31
C ASN A 199 13.56 -12.90 -15.09
N HIS A 200 12.57 -12.03 -14.96
CA HIS A 200 12.57 -10.71 -15.57
C HIS A 200 13.36 -9.70 -14.73
N ARG A 201 13.79 -8.64 -15.39
CA ARG A 201 14.44 -7.50 -14.75
C ARG A 201 13.80 -6.19 -15.18
N VAL A 202 13.47 -5.36 -14.20
CA VAL A 202 13.05 -3.95 -14.36
C VAL A 202 14.05 -3.11 -13.60
N SER A 203 14.93 -2.38 -14.27
CA SER A 203 16.02 -1.68 -13.59
C SER A 203 16.39 -0.35 -14.19
N GLN A 204 16.81 0.56 -13.31
CA GLN A 204 17.30 1.89 -13.67
C GLN A 204 16.33 2.71 -14.54
N ASN A 205 15.03 2.48 -14.36
CA ASN A 205 14.01 3.26 -15.03
C ASN A 205 13.58 4.45 -14.18
N HIS A 206 13.19 5.53 -14.86
CA HIS A 206 12.44 6.63 -14.25
C HIS A 206 10.98 6.48 -14.65
N ILE A 207 10.09 6.27 -13.66
CA ILE A 207 8.66 6.02 -13.88
C ILE A 207 7.87 7.07 -13.10
N THR A 208 7.12 7.91 -13.80
CA THR A 208 6.42 9.05 -13.18
C THR A 208 5.16 9.44 -13.95
N ARG A 209 4.24 10.13 -13.30
CA ARG A 209 2.94 10.55 -13.85
C ARG A 209 2.18 9.37 -14.49
N ILE A 210 1.87 8.40 -13.65
CA ILE A 210 1.22 7.14 -14.03
C ILE A 210 -0.21 7.11 -13.48
N GLY A 211 -1.18 6.81 -14.32
CA GLY A 211 -2.60 6.79 -13.94
C GLY A 211 -2.96 5.75 -12.88
N ALA A 212 -2.25 4.62 -12.84
CA ALA A 212 -2.46 3.54 -11.87
C ALA A 212 -1.13 3.11 -11.22
N SER A 213 -0.72 1.84 -11.30
CA SER A 213 0.51 1.31 -10.69
C SER A 213 1.71 1.39 -11.64
N ALA A 214 2.93 1.55 -11.08
CA ALA A 214 4.13 1.58 -11.91
C ALA A 214 4.57 0.18 -12.37
N VAL A 215 4.72 -0.79 -11.47
CA VAL A 215 5.10 -2.17 -11.82
C VAL A 215 4.15 -3.16 -11.15
N CYS A 216 3.55 -4.04 -11.95
CA CYS A 216 2.61 -5.05 -11.46
C CYS A 216 3.09 -6.46 -11.80
N PHE A 217 3.05 -7.37 -10.81
CA PHE A 217 3.21 -8.81 -10.98
C PHE A 217 1.93 -9.48 -10.53
N VAL A 218 1.13 -9.99 -11.46
CA VAL A 218 -0.19 -10.57 -11.18
C VAL A 218 -0.34 -11.92 -11.85
N GLY A 219 -0.41 -12.97 -11.04
CA GLY A 219 -0.59 -14.34 -11.50
C GLY A 219 -2.01 -14.65 -11.97
N SER A 220 -2.20 -15.88 -12.43
CA SER A 220 -3.51 -16.41 -12.79
C SER A 220 -4.26 -16.92 -11.56
N PRO A 221 -5.56 -16.66 -11.44
CA PRO A 221 -6.41 -17.34 -10.47
C PRO A 221 -6.34 -18.87 -10.53
N ASP A 222 -6.07 -19.43 -11.71
CA ASP A 222 -5.93 -20.88 -11.94
C ASP A 222 -4.66 -21.45 -11.28
N ALA A 223 -3.73 -20.61 -10.89
CA ALA A 223 -2.57 -21.02 -10.10
C ALA A 223 -2.88 -21.20 -8.62
N VAL A 224 -3.99 -20.68 -8.15
CA VAL A 224 -4.35 -20.64 -6.72
C VAL A 224 -5.27 -21.78 -6.36
N ARG A 225 -5.00 -22.44 -5.23
CA ARG A 225 -5.87 -23.44 -4.64
C ARG A 225 -7.01 -22.77 -3.88
N SER A 226 -8.24 -23.22 -4.08
CA SER A 226 -9.44 -22.65 -3.46
C SER A 226 -9.52 -21.12 -3.57
N PRO A 227 -9.49 -20.54 -4.77
CA PRO A 227 -9.54 -19.09 -4.94
C PRO A 227 -10.89 -18.53 -4.49
N LEU A 228 -10.85 -17.41 -3.75
CA LEU A 228 -12.01 -16.61 -3.36
C LEU A 228 -11.76 -15.15 -3.73
N PHE A 229 -12.74 -14.53 -4.37
CA PHE A 229 -12.63 -13.13 -4.83
C PHE A 229 -13.63 -12.20 -4.15
N GLU A 230 -14.64 -12.74 -3.46
CA GLU A 230 -15.65 -11.94 -2.79
C GLU A 230 -15.39 -11.89 -1.29
N TYR A 231 -15.26 -10.70 -0.73
CA TYR A 231 -14.95 -10.48 0.67
C TYR A 231 -15.90 -11.17 1.65
N GLY A 232 -17.19 -11.15 1.39
CA GLY A 232 -18.22 -11.72 2.27
C GLY A 232 -18.41 -13.24 2.17
N LYS A 233 -17.67 -13.91 1.30
CA LYS A 233 -17.78 -15.35 1.10
C LYS A 233 -16.63 -16.09 1.78
N SER A 234 -16.95 -17.22 2.39
CA SER A 234 -15.98 -18.15 2.97
C SER A 234 -16.25 -19.57 2.46
N GLN A 235 -15.24 -20.42 2.55
CA GLN A 235 -15.35 -21.86 2.30
C GLN A 235 -15.30 -22.59 3.64
N THR A 236 -15.93 -23.77 3.72
CA THR A 236 -15.73 -24.62 4.89
C THR A 236 -14.39 -25.35 4.80
N TRP A 237 -13.88 -25.80 5.94
CA TRP A 237 -12.64 -26.57 5.98
C TRP A 237 -12.67 -27.81 5.07
N GLU A 238 -13.82 -28.48 4.98
CA GLU A 238 -13.99 -29.67 4.16
C GLU A 238 -13.92 -29.37 2.66
N GLN A 239 -14.44 -28.22 2.25
CA GLN A 239 -14.49 -27.79 0.84
C GLN A 239 -13.14 -27.29 0.32
N MET A 240 -12.26 -26.83 1.20
CA MET A 240 -10.97 -26.28 0.79
C MET A 240 -10.00 -27.34 0.29
N ASP A 241 -9.27 -27.00 -0.75
CA ASP A 241 -8.07 -27.73 -1.17
C ASP A 241 -6.99 -27.58 -0.08
N LYS A 242 -6.51 -28.69 0.44
CA LYS A 242 -5.49 -28.75 1.50
C LYS A 242 -4.06 -28.96 0.99
N GLY A 243 -3.85 -28.95 -0.34
CA GLY A 243 -2.54 -29.01 -0.95
C GLY A 243 -1.70 -27.76 -0.64
N THR A 244 -0.39 -27.86 -0.67
CA THR A 244 0.54 -26.76 -0.38
C THR A 244 1.06 -26.12 -1.67
N GLY A 245 1.25 -24.81 -1.65
CA GLY A 245 1.79 -24.05 -2.77
C GLY A 245 0.82 -23.90 -3.96
N PRO A 246 1.33 -23.47 -5.11
CA PRO A 246 0.52 -23.22 -6.30
C PRO A 246 -0.06 -24.50 -6.89
N LEU A 247 -1.19 -24.37 -7.59
CA LEU A 247 -1.82 -25.47 -8.34
C LEU A 247 -1.18 -25.64 -9.74
N THR A 248 -0.82 -24.50 -10.37
CA THR A 248 -0.16 -24.46 -11.68
C THR A 248 1.02 -23.49 -11.65
N PRO A 249 1.94 -23.52 -12.62
CA PRO A 249 3.04 -22.57 -12.70
C PRO A 249 2.64 -21.19 -13.27
N ASP A 250 1.37 -20.91 -13.43
CA ASP A 250 0.87 -19.74 -14.16
C ASP A 250 0.85 -18.47 -13.31
N TYR A 251 2.03 -18.06 -12.83
CA TYR A 251 2.24 -16.87 -11.99
C TYR A 251 3.63 -16.28 -12.20
N PRO A 252 3.87 -15.00 -11.91
CA PRO A 252 5.20 -14.39 -11.96
C PRO A 252 6.07 -14.85 -10.80
N SER A 253 7.33 -15.23 -11.08
CA SER A 253 8.30 -15.49 -10.04
C SER A 253 9.75 -15.24 -10.46
N ASP A 254 10.62 -15.13 -9.46
CA ASP A 254 12.06 -14.99 -9.63
C ASP A 254 12.43 -13.74 -10.46
N CYS A 255 11.67 -12.66 -10.30
CA CYS A 255 11.87 -11.39 -11.01
C CYS A 255 12.53 -10.35 -10.11
N LEU A 256 13.17 -9.36 -10.74
CA LEU A 256 13.93 -8.31 -10.08
C LEU A 256 13.42 -6.93 -10.50
N VAL A 257 13.11 -6.10 -9.50
CA VAL A 257 12.85 -4.65 -9.64
C VAL A 257 13.93 -3.91 -8.87
N ASP A 258 14.86 -3.30 -9.58
CA ASP A 258 16.14 -2.87 -9.03
C ASP A 258 16.52 -1.46 -9.50
N ASP A 259 16.84 -0.59 -8.54
CA ASP A 259 17.45 0.71 -8.85
C ASP A 259 16.57 1.61 -9.74
N ASN A 260 15.23 1.62 -9.50
CA ASN A 260 14.29 2.47 -10.23
C ASN A 260 13.87 3.68 -9.40
N LEU A 261 13.67 4.81 -10.07
CA LEU A 261 13.03 5.99 -9.53
C LEU A 261 11.54 5.98 -9.91
N ILE A 262 10.66 5.86 -8.92
CA ILE A 262 9.21 5.74 -9.08
C ILE A 262 8.54 6.83 -8.25
N HIS A 263 7.81 7.75 -8.88
CA HIS A 263 7.08 8.77 -8.15
C HIS A 263 5.88 9.33 -8.94
N SER A 264 5.00 10.06 -8.26
CA SER A 264 3.82 10.70 -8.85
C SER A 264 2.99 9.69 -9.64
N ILE A 265 2.58 8.61 -8.99
CA ILE A 265 1.76 7.55 -9.60
C ILE A 265 0.36 7.49 -8.97
N GLY A 266 -0.55 6.73 -9.56
CA GLY A 266 -1.93 6.65 -9.07
C GLY A 266 -2.71 7.94 -9.31
N GLU A 267 -2.38 8.70 -10.36
CA GLU A 267 -3.03 9.98 -10.65
C GLU A 267 -4.54 9.86 -10.85
N THR A 268 -4.98 8.77 -11.45
CA THR A 268 -6.39 8.48 -11.69
C THR A 268 -6.93 7.41 -10.74
N GLU A 269 -6.21 6.29 -10.60
CA GLU A 269 -6.63 5.14 -9.80
C GLU A 269 -5.94 5.15 -8.44
N LYS A 270 -6.64 5.64 -7.41
CA LYS A 270 -6.08 5.91 -6.08
C LYS A 270 -5.68 4.66 -5.29
N GLN A 271 -6.04 3.47 -5.76
CA GLN A 271 -5.56 2.17 -5.25
C GLN A 271 -4.22 1.73 -5.85
N GLY A 272 -3.67 2.45 -6.82
CA GLY A 272 -2.38 2.16 -7.42
C GLY A 272 -1.24 2.11 -6.40
N ALA A 273 -0.23 1.27 -6.66
CA ALA A 273 0.97 1.18 -5.86
C ALA A 273 2.22 1.37 -6.75
N GLY A 274 3.32 1.80 -6.15
CA GLY A 274 4.60 1.83 -6.87
C GLY A 274 4.94 0.46 -7.43
N ILE A 275 4.88 -0.57 -6.57
CA ILE A 275 5.06 -1.97 -6.98
C ILE A 275 3.94 -2.80 -6.37
N GLN A 276 3.17 -3.47 -7.23
CA GLN A 276 2.01 -4.29 -6.88
C GLN A 276 2.31 -5.77 -7.10
N LEU A 277 2.19 -6.57 -6.04
CA LEU A 277 2.34 -8.03 -6.09
C LEU A 277 1.00 -8.71 -5.76
N SER A 278 0.60 -9.68 -6.57
CA SER A 278 -0.56 -10.54 -6.34
C SER A 278 -0.36 -11.88 -7.02
N MET A 279 -0.63 -12.98 -6.33
CA MET A 279 -0.43 -14.34 -6.86
C MET A 279 0.95 -14.50 -7.50
N SER A 280 2.01 -14.22 -6.74
CA SER A 280 3.39 -14.21 -7.21
C SER A 280 4.34 -14.80 -6.15
N ALA A 281 5.58 -15.11 -6.52
CA ALA A 281 6.57 -15.64 -5.59
C ALA A 281 7.98 -15.11 -5.91
N ARG A 282 8.82 -14.98 -4.89
CA ARG A 282 10.27 -14.69 -5.02
C ARG A 282 10.58 -13.50 -5.92
N ILE A 283 9.81 -12.41 -5.73
CA ILE A 283 10.11 -11.13 -6.37
C ILE A 283 11.11 -10.38 -5.50
N THR A 284 12.22 -9.96 -6.07
CA THR A 284 13.21 -9.10 -5.41
C THR A 284 12.95 -7.65 -5.78
N ILE A 285 12.76 -6.81 -4.77
CA ILE A 285 12.54 -5.35 -4.89
C ILE A 285 13.64 -4.67 -4.11
N ARG A 286 14.61 -4.04 -4.79
CA ARG A 286 15.73 -3.45 -4.08
C ARG A 286 16.21 -2.12 -4.66
N ASN A 287 16.78 -1.29 -3.81
CA ASN A 287 17.41 -0.03 -4.19
C ASN A 287 16.49 0.91 -5.00
N ASN A 288 15.17 0.84 -4.82
CA ASN A 288 14.25 1.76 -5.49
C ASN A 288 13.95 2.96 -4.60
N SER A 289 13.84 4.15 -5.18
CA SER A 289 13.26 5.33 -4.54
C SER A 289 11.81 5.46 -4.99
N ILE A 290 10.87 5.44 -4.03
CA ILE A 290 9.42 5.39 -4.31
C ILE A 290 8.73 6.44 -3.44
N TYR A 291 8.10 7.46 -4.05
CA TYR A 291 7.44 8.53 -3.30
C TYR A 291 6.36 9.25 -4.11
N ASP A 292 5.61 10.12 -3.44
CA ASP A 292 4.49 10.89 -3.99
C ASP A 292 3.39 9.98 -4.56
N LEU A 293 2.77 9.18 -3.67
CA LEU A 293 1.74 8.20 -4.02
C LEU A 293 0.47 8.38 -3.18
N PRO A 294 -0.71 8.20 -3.79
CA PRO A 294 -1.98 8.27 -3.07
C PRO A 294 -2.16 7.14 -2.06
N ARG A 295 -1.49 5.99 -2.27
CA ARG A 295 -1.56 4.79 -1.44
C ARG A 295 -0.16 4.24 -1.13
N ALA A 296 0.03 2.93 -1.13
CA ALA A 296 1.27 2.27 -0.75
C ALA A 296 2.37 2.39 -1.81
N GLY A 297 3.61 2.52 -1.37
CA GLY A 297 4.78 2.41 -2.25
C GLY A 297 4.98 0.99 -2.76
N ILE A 298 4.94 0.01 -1.85
CA ILE A 298 5.04 -1.42 -2.16
C ILE A 298 3.84 -2.13 -1.55
N ASN A 299 3.10 -2.88 -2.35
CA ASN A 299 1.91 -3.58 -1.92
C ASN A 299 1.94 -5.06 -2.26
N VAL A 300 1.71 -5.91 -1.25
CA VAL A 300 1.49 -7.37 -1.40
C VAL A 300 0.04 -7.64 -1.10
N SER A 301 -0.78 -7.97 -2.13
CA SER A 301 -2.24 -8.06 -2.00
C SER A 301 -2.68 -9.21 -1.11
N GLU A 302 -2.03 -10.35 -1.23
CA GLU A 302 -2.33 -11.54 -0.43
C GLU A 302 -1.06 -12.37 -0.21
N GLY A 303 -1.12 -13.34 0.70
CA GLY A 303 0.04 -14.11 1.15
C GLY A 303 0.44 -15.29 0.26
N THR A 304 0.04 -15.33 -1.02
CA THR A 304 0.47 -16.39 -1.93
C THR A 304 1.93 -16.21 -2.31
N TRP A 305 2.54 -17.13 -2.13
CA TRP A 305 3.53 -18.12 -1.94
C TRP A 305 4.76 -17.54 -1.23
N GLY A 306 4.92 -16.22 -1.22
CA GLY A 306 5.97 -15.52 -0.46
C GLY A 306 7.34 -15.57 -1.13
N GLY A 307 8.39 -15.62 -0.29
CA GLY A 307 9.78 -15.61 -0.74
C GLY A 307 10.22 -14.27 -1.34
N HIS A 308 9.44 -13.21 -1.17
CA HIS A 308 9.83 -11.88 -1.65
C HIS A 308 10.99 -11.32 -0.82
N LEU A 309 11.91 -10.63 -1.49
CA LEU A 309 13.00 -9.90 -0.85
C LEU A 309 12.84 -8.39 -1.14
N ILE A 310 12.61 -7.61 -0.11
CA ILE A 310 12.43 -6.17 -0.17
C ILE A 310 13.55 -5.52 0.62
N GLU A 311 14.56 -4.96 -0.08
CA GLU A 311 15.78 -4.47 0.57
C GLU A 311 16.34 -3.18 -0.03
N GLY A 312 16.93 -2.34 0.79
CA GLY A 312 17.64 -1.14 0.34
C GLY A 312 16.76 -0.07 -0.30
N ASN A 313 15.43 -0.17 -0.19
CA ASN A 313 14.52 0.82 -0.77
C ASN A 313 14.39 2.05 0.12
N ASP A 314 14.06 3.18 -0.50
CA ASP A 314 13.68 4.44 0.14
C ASP A 314 12.25 4.76 -0.25
N VAL A 315 11.30 4.63 0.69
CA VAL A 315 9.87 4.74 0.41
C VAL A 315 9.23 5.76 1.36
N PHE A 316 8.71 6.84 0.82
CA PHE A 316 8.19 7.96 1.61
C PHE A 316 7.11 8.73 0.84
N ASP A 317 6.48 9.72 1.47
CA ASP A 317 5.38 10.50 0.90
C ASP A 317 4.34 9.59 0.24
N THR A 318 3.85 8.65 1.00
CA THR A 318 2.84 7.66 0.62
C THR A 318 1.56 7.86 1.43
N VAL A 319 0.49 7.20 1.02
CA VAL A 319 -0.83 7.32 1.67
C VAL A 319 -1.31 8.78 1.67
N LEU A 320 -1.03 9.52 0.59
CA LEU A 320 -1.36 10.94 0.51
C LEU A 320 -2.86 11.21 0.34
N GLU A 321 -3.62 10.21 -0.15
CA GLU A 321 -5.05 10.37 -0.43
C GLU A 321 -5.91 9.26 0.17
N THR A 322 -5.32 8.11 0.52
CA THR A 322 -6.05 7.01 1.15
C THR A 322 -5.80 6.96 2.66
N GLY A 323 -6.58 6.16 3.37
CA GLY A 323 -6.43 5.90 4.79
C GLY A 323 -6.26 4.41 5.10
N ASP A 324 -5.80 4.10 6.31
CA ASP A 324 -5.63 2.73 6.81
C ASP A 324 -4.62 1.88 6.03
N HIS A 325 -3.55 2.50 5.56
CA HIS A 325 -2.48 1.87 4.79
C HIS A 325 -1.09 2.27 5.29
N GLY A 326 -0.05 1.67 4.73
CA GLY A 326 1.35 2.00 4.99
C GLY A 326 2.17 2.22 3.72
N SER A 327 3.40 2.73 3.90
CA SER A 327 4.40 2.80 2.82
C SER A 327 4.68 1.42 2.24
N PHE A 328 4.93 0.43 3.10
CA PHE A 328 4.71 -0.98 2.78
C PHE A 328 3.34 -1.38 3.28
N ASN A 329 2.55 -2.06 2.44
CA ASN A 329 1.25 -2.56 2.83
C ASN A 329 1.07 -4.01 2.37
N SER A 330 0.52 -4.86 3.23
CA SER A 330 0.07 -6.19 2.84
C SER A 330 -1.20 -6.58 3.60
N TRP A 331 -2.05 -7.38 2.96
CA TRP A 331 -3.17 -8.08 3.60
C TRP A 331 -3.07 -9.54 3.20
N GLY A 332 -2.46 -10.33 4.02
CA GLY A 332 -2.13 -11.73 3.70
C GLY A 332 -3.29 -12.70 3.87
N ARG A 333 -4.55 -12.27 3.67
CA ARG A 333 -5.72 -13.15 3.80
C ARG A 333 -5.44 -14.48 3.12
N ASP A 334 -5.35 -15.51 3.93
CA ASP A 334 -5.03 -16.84 3.44
C ASP A 334 -6.25 -17.55 2.85
N ARG A 335 -6.10 -18.81 2.49
CA ARG A 335 -7.10 -19.65 1.83
C ARG A 335 -8.40 -19.77 2.62
N TYR A 336 -8.33 -19.73 3.95
CA TYR A 336 -9.49 -19.61 4.82
C TYR A 336 -9.51 -18.24 5.45
N TRP A 337 -10.40 -17.42 5.02
CA TRP A 337 -10.63 -16.10 5.60
C TRP A 337 -12.12 -15.91 5.89
N HIS A 338 -12.43 -15.47 7.09
CA HIS A 338 -13.79 -15.14 7.50
C HIS A 338 -13.82 -13.71 8.08
N PRO A 339 -14.79 -12.86 7.67
CA PRO A 339 -14.87 -11.48 8.16
C PRO A 339 -15.23 -11.38 9.65
N ASP A 340 -15.85 -12.42 10.23
CA ASP A 340 -16.08 -12.49 11.67
C ASP A 340 -14.82 -12.99 12.37
N ARG A 341 -14.25 -12.11 13.20
CA ARG A 341 -13.01 -12.36 13.93
C ARG A 341 -13.10 -13.56 14.87
N ASN A 342 -14.24 -13.78 15.54
CA ASN A 342 -14.35 -14.89 16.47
C ASN A 342 -14.26 -16.23 15.72
N VAL A 343 -14.85 -16.29 14.53
CA VAL A 343 -14.74 -17.46 13.65
C VAL A 343 -13.29 -17.67 13.23
N MET A 344 -12.58 -16.58 12.87
CA MET A 344 -11.17 -16.67 12.50
C MET A 344 -10.27 -17.07 13.68
N ASP A 345 -10.49 -16.54 14.87
CA ASP A 345 -9.69 -16.87 16.06
C ASP A 345 -9.85 -18.35 16.44
N GLU A 346 -11.06 -18.88 16.42
CA GLU A 346 -11.30 -20.31 16.67
C GLU A 346 -10.66 -21.18 15.56
N PHE A 347 -10.86 -20.83 14.31
CA PHE A 347 -10.25 -21.57 13.20
C PHE A 347 -8.72 -21.56 13.27
N ALA A 348 -8.11 -20.41 13.58
CA ALA A 348 -6.67 -20.26 13.72
C ALA A 348 -6.09 -21.11 14.86
N LYS A 349 -6.85 -21.32 15.94
CA LYS A 349 -6.44 -22.22 17.04
C LYS A 349 -6.44 -23.69 16.60
N GLU A 350 -7.44 -24.10 15.85
CA GLU A 350 -7.60 -25.49 15.40
C GLU A 350 -6.64 -25.83 14.25
N HIS A 351 -6.36 -24.87 13.37
CA HIS A 351 -5.62 -25.06 12.13
C HIS A 351 -4.46 -24.06 11.92
N PRO A 352 -3.52 -23.89 12.87
CA PRO A 352 -2.48 -22.86 12.81
C PRO A 352 -1.50 -23.03 11.63
N GLN A 353 -1.45 -24.24 11.02
CA GLN A 353 -0.59 -24.51 9.86
C GLN A 353 -1.25 -24.15 8.52
N MET A 354 -2.50 -23.66 8.54
CA MET A 354 -3.24 -23.38 7.31
C MET A 354 -2.56 -22.29 6.47
N VAL A 355 -2.08 -21.26 7.10
CA VAL A 355 -1.41 -20.13 6.44
C VAL A 355 -0.16 -20.55 5.64
N PHE A 356 0.61 -21.53 6.11
CA PHE A 356 1.80 -22.03 5.41
C PHE A 356 1.48 -22.89 4.17
N ARG A 357 0.22 -23.15 3.89
CA ARG A 357 -0.19 -23.77 2.64
C ARG A 357 -0.18 -22.79 1.48
N ASP A 358 -0.36 -21.50 1.77
CA ASP A 358 -0.23 -20.41 0.81
C ASP A 358 1.09 -19.65 0.99
N ALA A 359 1.37 -19.09 2.15
CA ALA A 359 2.64 -18.41 2.44
C ALA A 359 3.77 -19.42 2.70
N THR A 360 4.18 -20.14 1.64
CA THR A 360 5.12 -21.28 1.73
C THR A 360 6.56 -20.86 1.98
N GLU A 361 6.96 -19.65 1.56
CA GLU A 361 8.31 -19.12 1.70
C GLU A 361 8.25 -17.79 2.46
N THR A 362 9.26 -17.54 3.30
CA THR A 362 9.33 -16.32 4.11
C THR A 362 9.58 -15.09 3.24
N THR A 363 8.74 -14.08 3.37
CA THR A 363 8.98 -12.75 2.81
C THR A 363 9.90 -11.95 3.72
N VAL A 364 10.96 -11.40 3.17
CA VAL A 364 11.99 -10.64 3.88
C VAL A 364 11.89 -9.16 3.56
N ILE A 365 11.80 -8.32 4.60
CA ILE A 365 11.83 -6.84 4.49
C ILE A 365 13.02 -6.35 5.31
N ARG A 366 14.07 -5.86 4.66
CA ARG A 366 15.29 -5.46 5.37
C ARG A 366 16.03 -4.29 4.75
N ASN A 367 16.77 -3.59 5.57
CA ASN A 367 17.68 -2.51 5.15
C ASN A 367 16.97 -1.43 4.32
N ASN A 368 15.67 -1.17 4.60
CA ASN A 368 14.93 -0.11 3.94
C ASN A 368 14.79 1.10 4.85
N ARG A 369 14.56 2.26 4.24
CA ARG A 369 14.08 3.47 4.91
C ARG A 369 12.64 3.73 4.50
N TRP A 370 11.78 3.92 5.50
CA TRP A 370 10.35 4.12 5.35
C TRP A 370 9.90 5.41 6.02
N ARG A 371 8.99 6.14 5.39
CA ARG A 371 8.29 7.25 6.02
C ARG A 371 6.85 7.33 5.51
N CYS A 372 5.89 7.22 6.41
CA CYS A 372 4.48 7.42 6.15
C CYS A 372 3.90 8.39 7.18
N ASP A 373 3.54 9.60 6.75
CA ASP A 373 3.02 10.63 7.65
C ASP A 373 1.53 10.44 7.94
N HIS A 374 0.83 9.63 7.14
CA HIS A 374 -0.62 9.46 7.18
C HIS A 374 -1.06 8.02 7.48
N GLY A 375 -0.13 7.15 7.83
CA GLY A 375 -0.39 5.74 8.13
C GLY A 375 0.81 5.10 8.83
N TRP A 376 1.13 3.87 8.48
CA TRP A 376 2.27 3.14 9.03
C TRP A 376 3.44 3.10 8.04
N ASP A 377 4.65 3.07 8.55
CA ASP A 377 5.83 2.85 7.72
C ASP A 377 5.80 1.44 7.11
N ILE A 378 5.50 0.44 7.96
CA ILE A 378 5.29 -0.95 7.55
C ILE A 378 3.95 -1.41 8.12
N ASP A 379 3.02 -1.76 7.25
CA ASP A 379 1.68 -2.23 7.60
C ASP A 379 1.46 -3.68 7.13
N LEU A 380 1.45 -4.60 8.08
CA LEU A 380 1.02 -5.97 7.85
C LEU A 380 -0.42 -6.11 8.37
N ASP A 381 -1.37 -5.99 7.43
CA ASP A 381 -2.79 -6.04 7.71
C ASP A 381 -3.36 -7.47 7.54
N ASP A 382 -4.62 -7.65 7.76
CA ASP A 382 -5.49 -8.85 7.65
C ASP A 382 -4.79 -10.17 7.27
N GLY A 383 -4.21 -10.88 8.25
CA GLY A 383 -3.67 -12.23 8.05
C GLY A 383 -2.26 -12.32 7.47
N SER A 384 -1.57 -11.20 7.23
CA SER A 384 -0.19 -11.20 6.70
C SER A 384 0.74 -12.07 7.54
N SER A 385 1.29 -13.12 6.95
CA SER A 385 2.01 -14.18 7.67
C SER A 385 3.31 -14.58 6.99
N ASN A 386 4.21 -15.19 7.76
CA ASN A 386 5.52 -15.68 7.33
C ASN A 386 6.43 -14.57 6.81
N TYR A 387 6.69 -13.58 7.67
CA TYR A 387 7.58 -12.45 7.39
C TYR A 387 8.79 -12.42 8.31
N HIS A 388 9.93 -11.96 7.78
CA HIS A 388 11.11 -11.59 8.55
C HIS A 388 11.49 -10.15 8.25
N ILE A 389 11.33 -9.26 9.24
CA ILE A 389 11.45 -7.81 9.11
C ILE A 389 12.59 -7.32 9.99
N TYR A 390 13.71 -6.88 9.40
CA TYR A 390 14.87 -6.48 10.18
C TYR A 390 15.73 -5.41 9.51
N ASN A 391 16.51 -4.70 10.32
CA ASN A 391 17.38 -3.62 9.86
C ASN A 391 16.63 -2.53 9.07
N ASN A 392 15.39 -2.22 9.43
CA ASN A 392 14.66 -1.13 8.77
C ASN A 392 14.70 0.13 9.64
N LEU A 393 14.78 1.26 8.97
CA LEU A 393 14.63 2.59 9.56
C LEU A 393 13.23 3.12 9.26
N CYS A 394 12.37 3.11 10.28
CA CYS A 394 11.00 3.62 10.23
C CYS A 394 11.00 5.06 10.79
N LEU A 395 10.83 6.06 9.92
CA LEU A 395 11.04 7.46 10.27
C LEU A 395 9.82 8.11 10.96
N HIS A 396 8.59 7.65 10.70
CA HIS A 396 7.42 8.34 11.23
C HIS A 396 6.25 7.42 11.60
N GLY A 397 5.79 6.54 10.71
CA GLY A 397 4.56 5.76 10.86
C GLY A 397 4.65 4.58 11.83
N GLY A 398 5.85 4.10 12.15
CA GLY A 398 6.08 2.91 12.95
C GLY A 398 5.73 1.61 12.22
N LEU A 399 5.57 0.51 12.97
CA LEU A 399 5.34 -0.82 12.42
C LEU A 399 4.06 -1.44 13.00
N LYS A 400 3.11 -1.76 12.12
CA LYS A 400 1.86 -2.43 12.47
C LYS A 400 1.94 -3.91 12.10
N LEU A 401 1.57 -4.77 13.05
CA LEU A 401 1.23 -6.16 12.81
C LEU A 401 -0.20 -6.42 13.26
N ARG A 402 -1.07 -6.70 12.30
CA ARG A 402 -2.43 -7.13 12.59
C ARG A 402 -2.46 -8.66 12.72
N GLU A 403 -3.64 -9.32 12.78
CA GLU A 403 -3.72 -10.77 12.85
C GLU A 403 -2.90 -11.47 11.76
N GLY A 404 -2.24 -12.56 12.12
CA GLY A 404 -1.36 -13.32 11.23
C GLY A 404 -0.46 -14.26 12.04
N PHE A 405 0.49 -14.91 11.36
CA PHE A 405 1.34 -15.93 11.97
C PHE A 405 2.81 -15.80 11.58
N ALA A 406 3.70 -16.22 12.50
CA ALA A 406 5.12 -16.44 12.25
C ALA A 406 5.81 -15.21 11.63
N ARG A 407 5.62 -14.04 12.24
CA ARG A 407 6.32 -12.82 11.86
C ARG A 407 7.44 -12.56 12.85
N THR A 408 8.67 -12.49 12.34
CA THR A 408 9.84 -12.11 13.14
C THR A 408 10.20 -10.67 12.81
N VAL A 409 10.17 -9.80 13.81
CA VAL A 409 10.53 -8.38 13.71
C VAL A 409 11.68 -8.10 14.66
N GLU A 410 12.87 -7.86 14.12
CA GLU A 410 14.05 -7.67 14.94
C GLU A 410 15.01 -6.62 14.36
N ASN A 411 15.73 -5.96 15.24
CA ASN A 411 16.79 -5.02 14.87
C ASN A 411 16.31 -3.85 13.98
N ASN A 412 15.09 -3.33 14.20
CA ASN A 412 14.57 -2.15 13.50
C ASN A 412 14.62 -0.93 14.43
N ILE A 413 14.59 0.26 13.85
CA ILE A 413 14.46 1.53 14.56
C ILE A 413 13.15 2.20 14.17
N MET A 414 12.33 2.58 15.16
CA MET A 414 11.06 3.30 14.98
C MET A 414 11.20 4.70 15.59
N VAL A 415 11.49 5.67 14.73
CA VAL A 415 11.74 7.06 15.11
C VAL A 415 10.42 7.77 15.38
N ASN A 416 10.31 8.44 16.54
CA ASN A 416 9.12 9.19 16.99
C ASN A 416 7.81 8.39 17.01
N ASN A 417 7.88 7.08 16.86
CA ASN A 417 6.75 6.16 16.86
C ASN A 417 7.14 4.81 17.51
N THR A 418 6.37 3.77 17.28
CA THR A 418 6.48 2.52 18.00
C THR A 418 5.95 1.33 17.20
N PHE A 419 5.78 0.24 17.90
CA PHE A 419 5.13 -0.99 17.49
C PHE A 419 3.61 -0.94 17.75
N HIS A 420 2.82 -1.33 16.74
CA HIS A 420 1.36 -1.37 16.74
C HIS A 420 0.85 -2.81 16.56
N PRO A 421 0.83 -3.64 17.60
CA PRO A 421 0.24 -4.97 17.53
C PRO A 421 -1.28 -4.87 17.64
N HIS A 422 -2.00 -5.30 16.60
CA HIS A 422 -3.45 -5.22 16.54
C HIS A 422 -4.06 -6.62 16.40
N VAL A 423 -4.97 -6.95 17.30
CA VAL A 423 -5.89 -8.10 17.21
C VAL A 423 -5.22 -9.44 16.89
N TRP A 424 -4.08 -9.71 17.53
CA TRP A 424 -3.30 -10.91 17.30
C TRP A 424 -4.08 -12.18 17.64
N PHE A 425 -3.84 -13.24 16.88
CA PHE A 425 -4.27 -14.57 17.24
C PHE A 425 -3.48 -15.09 18.45
N ALA A 426 -4.17 -15.86 19.31
CA ALA A 426 -3.57 -16.38 20.54
C ALA A 426 -2.34 -17.26 20.31
N ASN A 427 -2.22 -17.90 19.14
CA ASN A 427 -1.12 -18.78 18.77
C ASN A 427 -0.27 -18.23 17.61
N SER A 428 -0.18 -16.92 17.46
CA SER A 428 0.43 -16.25 16.30
C SER A 428 1.88 -16.62 16.03
N GLN A 429 2.63 -17.05 17.05
CA GLN A 429 4.06 -17.36 16.98
C GLN A 429 4.95 -16.18 16.58
N ASP A 430 4.46 -14.98 16.74
CA ASP A 430 5.19 -13.75 16.41
C ASP A 430 6.36 -13.52 17.36
N ILE A 431 7.42 -12.92 16.83
CA ILE A 431 8.64 -12.54 17.58
C ILE A 431 8.89 -11.06 17.35
N PHE A 432 9.04 -10.28 18.44
CA PHE A 432 9.42 -8.88 18.41
C PHE A 432 10.55 -8.62 19.39
N ARG A 433 11.78 -8.42 18.88
CA ARG A 433 12.98 -8.29 19.72
C ARG A 433 14.06 -7.41 19.12
N HIS A 434 14.99 -6.96 19.94
CA HIS A 434 16.18 -6.18 19.56
C HIS A 434 15.87 -4.90 18.78
N ASN A 435 14.63 -4.38 18.89
CA ASN A 435 14.22 -3.15 18.21
C ASN A 435 14.46 -1.94 19.12
N ILE A 436 14.65 -0.76 18.51
CA ILE A 436 14.61 0.53 19.22
C ILE A 436 13.25 1.17 18.94
N VAL A 437 12.49 1.45 20.01
CA VAL A 437 11.17 2.11 19.94
C VAL A 437 11.17 3.42 20.72
N THR A 438 10.63 4.47 20.12
CA THR A 438 10.68 5.81 20.72
C THR A 438 9.53 6.06 21.69
N THR A 439 8.34 5.56 21.39
CA THR A 439 7.14 5.74 22.22
C THR A 439 6.62 4.39 22.72
N PRO A 440 5.76 4.36 23.76
CA PRO A 440 5.15 3.12 24.23
C PRO A 440 4.40 2.36 23.13
N TYR A 441 4.41 1.02 23.16
CA TYR A 441 3.61 0.19 22.27
C TYR A 441 2.14 0.58 22.27
N ARG A 442 1.48 0.45 21.14
CA ARG A 442 0.04 0.73 20.96
C ARG A 442 -0.76 -0.54 20.65
N PRO A 443 -0.88 -1.46 21.62
CA PRO A 443 -1.64 -2.69 21.41
C PRO A 443 -3.14 -2.41 21.38
N ILE A 444 -3.84 -3.09 20.47
CA ILE A 444 -5.31 -3.08 20.39
C ILE A 444 -5.81 -4.51 20.39
N GLN A 445 -6.59 -4.88 21.41
CA GLN A 445 -7.19 -6.20 21.58
C GLN A 445 -6.17 -7.36 21.44
N VAL A 446 -4.96 -7.19 21.98
CA VAL A 446 -3.95 -8.23 22.06
C VAL A 446 -4.14 -8.99 23.36
N LYS A 447 -4.51 -10.27 23.28
CA LYS A 447 -4.71 -11.14 24.45
C LYS A 447 -3.44 -11.90 24.80
N GLU A 448 -2.69 -12.36 23.80
CA GLU A 448 -1.43 -13.07 23.93
C GLU A 448 -0.35 -12.44 23.04
N TRP A 449 0.89 -12.40 23.53
CA TRP A 449 1.98 -11.63 22.91
C TRP A 449 2.91 -12.48 22.04
N GLY A 450 2.36 -13.43 21.33
CA GLY A 450 3.12 -14.28 20.43
C GLY A 450 4.09 -15.21 21.15
N LYS A 451 5.17 -15.55 20.47
CA LYS A 451 6.22 -16.43 21.00
C LYS A 451 7.24 -15.69 21.86
N GLU A 452 7.59 -14.47 21.46
CA GLU A 452 8.60 -13.65 22.13
C GLU A 452 8.32 -12.16 21.87
N THR A 453 8.18 -11.38 22.92
CA THR A 453 8.21 -9.91 22.86
C THR A 453 9.11 -9.46 24.01
N ASP A 454 10.42 -9.33 23.73
CA ASP A 454 11.43 -9.06 24.74
C ASP A 454 12.74 -8.52 24.13
N THR A 455 13.67 -8.13 24.99
CA THR A 455 15.02 -7.65 24.60
C THR A 455 14.99 -6.47 23.62
N ASN A 456 13.99 -5.57 23.76
CA ASN A 456 13.91 -4.34 23.01
C ASN A 456 14.52 -3.16 23.77
N PHE A 457 14.77 -2.06 23.09
CA PHE A 457 15.25 -0.83 23.70
C PHE A 457 14.20 0.27 23.60
N PHE A 458 13.76 0.76 24.74
CA PHE A 458 12.79 1.84 24.86
C PHE A 458 13.50 3.18 25.09
N VAL A 459 13.08 4.24 24.39
CA VAL A 459 13.65 5.56 24.64
C VAL A 459 13.12 6.15 25.94
N THR A 460 11.96 5.72 26.42
CA THR A 460 11.36 6.18 27.67
C THR A 460 11.18 5.07 28.70
N LYS A 461 11.34 5.42 29.98
CA LYS A 461 11.05 4.51 31.10
C LYS A 461 9.59 4.09 31.13
N GLN A 462 8.69 5.03 30.88
CA GLN A 462 7.25 4.80 30.81
C GLN A 462 6.90 3.72 29.80
N GLY A 463 7.52 3.74 28.61
CA GLY A 463 7.30 2.74 27.56
C GLY A 463 7.64 1.33 28.04
N LEU A 464 8.82 1.16 28.67
CA LEU A 464 9.24 -0.12 29.22
C LEU A 464 8.31 -0.60 30.34
N GLU A 465 7.99 0.27 31.30
CA GLU A 465 7.11 -0.08 32.43
C GLU A 465 5.72 -0.51 31.98
N GLN A 466 5.17 0.12 30.94
CA GLN A 466 3.90 -0.28 30.35
C GLN A 466 3.97 -1.66 29.68
N ALA A 467 5.04 -1.96 28.95
CA ALA A 467 5.26 -3.26 28.34
C ALA A 467 5.39 -4.35 29.42
N GLN A 468 6.20 -4.12 30.46
CA GLN A 468 6.37 -5.05 31.57
C GLN A 468 5.09 -5.32 32.36
N LYS A 469 4.21 -4.33 32.53
CA LYS A 469 2.88 -4.52 33.14
C LYS A 469 2.00 -5.47 32.33
N ARG A 470 2.24 -5.60 31.03
CA ARG A 470 1.54 -6.54 30.12
C ARG A 470 2.21 -7.91 30.07
N GLY A 471 3.34 -8.10 30.78
CA GLY A 471 4.07 -9.36 30.82
C GLY A 471 5.09 -9.55 29.69
N THR A 472 5.41 -8.50 28.95
CA THR A 472 6.45 -8.50 27.90
C THR A 472 7.71 -7.75 28.36
N ASP A 473 8.78 -7.82 27.59
CA ASP A 473 9.96 -6.95 27.73
C ASP A 473 10.65 -7.01 29.10
N LEU A 474 10.69 -8.20 29.70
CA LEU A 474 11.28 -8.40 31.04
C LEU A 474 12.79 -8.20 31.03
N HIS A 475 13.47 -8.41 29.91
CA HIS A 475 14.90 -8.22 29.73
C HIS A 475 15.25 -7.02 28.83
N SER A 476 14.25 -6.21 28.50
CA SER A 476 14.40 -4.98 27.73
C SER A 476 15.00 -3.86 28.58
N LEU A 477 15.59 -2.87 27.93
CA LEU A 477 16.22 -1.72 28.56
C LEU A 477 15.58 -0.41 28.09
N TYR A 478 15.84 0.68 28.84
CA TYR A 478 15.43 2.02 28.42
C TYR A 478 16.57 3.03 28.59
N GLY A 479 16.46 4.16 27.88
CA GLY A 479 17.38 5.29 27.99
C GLY A 479 17.59 6.03 26.67
N ASP A 480 18.61 6.88 26.65
CA ASP A 480 19.05 7.52 25.42
C ASP A 480 19.75 6.47 24.51
N PRO A 481 19.28 6.26 23.27
CA PRO A 481 19.91 5.34 22.35
C PRO A 481 21.29 5.82 21.87
N LEU A 482 21.66 7.08 22.11
CA LEU A 482 22.90 7.71 21.69
C LEU A 482 23.14 7.59 20.18
N PHE A 483 22.17 8.00 19.38
CA PHE A 483 22.32 8.07 17.94
C PHE A 483 23.51 8.96 17.52
N ILE A 484 24.18 8.62 16.42
CA ILE A 484 25.39 9.32 15.95
C ILE A 484 25.06 10.71 15.42
N ALA A 485 24.17 10.81 14.42
CA ALA A 485 23.78 12.06 13.79
C ALA A 485 22.35 11.96 13.21
N PRO A 486 21.30 11.84 14.04
CA PRO A 486 19.93 11.64 13.58
C PRO A 486 19.41 12.77 12.71
N GLU A 487 19.91 14.00 12.91
CA GLU A 487 19.61 15.17 12.08
C GLU A 487 20.15 15.06 10.64
N LYS A 488 21.04 14.10 10.40
CA LYS A 488 21.57 13.75 9.07
C LYS A 488 21.07 12.41 8.55
N GLY A 489 20.13 11.76 9.28
CA GLY A 489 19.61 10.45 8.94
C GLY A 489 20.48 9.27 9.40
N ASP A 490 21.56 9.54 10.17
CA ASP A 490 22.39 8.49 10.75
C ASP A 490 21.89 8.12 12.16
N TYR A 491 21.01 7.13 12.21
CA TYR A 491 20.46 6.57 13.43
C TYR A 491 21.27 5.38 13.97
N ARG A 492 22.47 5.15 13.48
CA ARG A 492 23.40 4.21 14.13
C ARG A 492 23.68 4.70 15.54
N VAL A 493 23.84 3.75 16.46
CA VAL A 493 24.13 4.08 17.86
C VAL A 493 25.63 4.06 18.11
N LYS A 494 26.10 4.91 19.04
CA LYS A 494 27.51 4.95 19.48
C LYS A 494 27.90 3.65 20.19
N GLU A 495 29.20 3.33 20.24
CA GLU A 495 29.73 2.09 20.84
C GLU A 495 29.37 1.92 22.32
N ASN A 496 29.17 3.01 23.05
CA ASN A 496 28.76 2.98 24.45
C ASN A 496 27.22 3.02 24.65
N SER A 497 26.44 2.90 23.58
CA SER A 497 24.97 2.91 23.66
C SER A 497 24.45 1.74 24.50
N PRO A 498 23.53 2.00 25.43
CA PRO A 498 22.86 0.93 26.15
C PRO A 498 21.98 0.03 25.26
N ALA A 499 21.55 0.50 24.09
CA ALA A 499 20.77 -0.29 23.13
C ALA A 499 21.53 -1.53 22.65
N LEU A 500 22.86 -1.48 22.54
CA LEU A 500 23.68 -2.63 22.13
C LEU A 500 23.58 -3.81 23.11
N LYS A 501 23.23 -3.55 24.38
CA LYS A 501 23.09 -4.59 25.41
C LYS A 501 21.80 -5.42 25.23
N THR A 502 20.81 -4.92 24.49
CA THR A 502 19.58 -5.67 24.18
C THR A 502 19.75 -6.61 22.98
N GLY A 503 20.92 -6.63 22.36
CA GLY A 503 21.17 -7.41 21.15
C GLY A 503 21.03 -6.62 19.85
N PHE A 504 20.60 -5.36 19.91
CA PHE A 504 20.59 -4.47 18.74
C PHE A 504 21.98 -4.37 18.10
N ARG A 505 22.03 -4.24 16.78
CA ARG A 505 23.26 -4.06 15.98
C ARG A 505 23.06 -2.94 14.98
N ASN A 506 24.08 -2.10 14.81
CA ASN A 506 24.10 -1.12 13.73
C ASN A 506 24.03 -1.80 12.37
N PHE A 507 23.32 -1.17 11.44
CA PHE A 507 23.20 -1.61 10.05
C PHE A 507 23.48 -0.44 9.09
N ASP A 508 23.61 -0.72 7.80
CA ASP A 508 23.88 0.30 6.79
C ASP A 508 22.71 1.28 6.66
N MET A 509 23.01 2.58 6.72
CA MET A 509 22.05 3.67 6.56
C MET A 509 22.47 4.66 5.47
N GLU A 510 23.43 4.30 4.62
CA GLU A 510 23.98 5.20 3.58
C GLU A 510 23.46 4.85 2.18
N HIS A 511 22.90 3.62 2.01
CA HIS A 511 22.57 3.08 0.70
C HIS A 511 21.06 2.78 0.54
N PHE A 512 20.20 3.69 1.01
CA PHE A 512 18.78 3.62 0.72
C PHE A 512 18.44 4.22 -0.64
N GLY A 513 17.47 3.60 -1.33
CA GLY A 513 16.97 4.10 -2.62
C GLY A 513 17.91 3.87 -3.79
N VAL A 514 17.67 4.62 -4.86
CA VAL A 514 18.42 4.49 -6.12
C VAL A 514 19.91 4.73 -5.95
N GLN A 515 20.71 3.88 -6.58
CA GLN A 515 22.18 3.95 -6.55
C GLN A 515 22.76 4.46 -7.87
N CYS A 516 22.05 4.28 -8.99
CA CYS A 516 22.44 4.82 -10.28
C CYS A 516 22.64 6.34 -10.19
N PRO A 517 23.83 6.91 -10.52
CA PRO A 517 24.13 8.32 -10.30
C PRO A 517 23.15 9.27 -10.98
N HIS A 518 22.68 8.93 -12.18
CA HIS A 518 21.72 9.73 -12.92
C HIS A 518 20.38 9.83 -12.19
N LEU A 519 19.80 8.69 -11.75
CA LEU A 519 18.54 8.66 -11.03
C LEU A 519 18.68 9.26 -9.64
N LYS A 520 19.82 9.03 -8.98
CA LYS A 520 20.11 9.60 -7.64
C LYS A 520 20.13 11.13 -7.66
N ALA A 521 20.57 11.71 -8.76
CA ALA A 521 20.56 13.17 -8.94
C ALA A 521 19.15 13.75 -9.13
N LEU A 522 18.18 12.94 -9.58
CA LEU A 522 16.78 13.32 -9.78
C LEU A 522 15.90 12.98 -8.57
N ALA A 523 16.27 11.97 -7.80
CA ALA A 523 15.47 11.46 -6.70
C ALA A 523 15.36 12.48 -5.56
N ALA A 524 14.15 12.65 -5.02
CA ALA A 524 13.96 13.30 -3.74
C ALA A 524 14.43 12.40 -2.58
N THR A 525 14.58 13.00 -1.42
CA THR A 525 14.86 12.30 -0.16
C THR A 525 13.79 12.67 0.86
N PRO A 526 13.42 11.77 1.78
CA PRO A 526 12.43 12.08 2.80
C PRO A 526 12.93 13.19 3.72
N GLU A 527 12.02 14.03 4.18
CA GLU A 527 12.29 14.93 5.27
C GLU A 527 12.66 14.12 6.52
N LEU A 528 13.77 14.46 7.17
CA LEU A 528 14.19 13.75 8.37
C LEU A 528 13.44 14.30 9.59
N PRO A 529 12.80 13.44 10.40
CA PRO A 529 12.12 13.89 11.59
C PRO A 529 13.13 14.39 12.62
N VAL A 530 12.77 15.45 13.34
CA VAL A 530 13.54 15.87 14.50
C VAL A 530 13.38 14.83 15.60
N PHE A 531 14.46 14.07 15.87
CA PHE A 531 14.45 13.12 16.98
C PHE A 531 14.50 13.87 18.30
N LYS A 532 13.56 13.56 19.18
CA LYS A 532 13.52 14.06 20.57
C LYS A 532 13.16 12.90 21.48
N ILE A 533 13.84 12.83 22.62
CA ILE A 533 13.38 11.95 23.70
C ILE A 533 12.04 12.49 24.19
N PRO A 534 10.95 11.71 24.09
CA PRO A 534 9.62 12.18 24.48
C PRO A 534 9.58 12.54 25.95
N GLU A 535 8.89 13.64 26.28
CA GLU A 535 8.54 13.94 27.67
C GLU A 535 7.55 12.89 28.18
N GLU A 536 7.87 12.27 29.31
CA GLU A 536 6.96 11.34 29.97
C GLU A 536 5.75 12.09 30.53
N LYS A 537 4.60 11.92 29.89
CA LYS A 537 3.33 12.48 30.36
C LYS A 537 2.43 11.36 30.89
N PRO A 538 1.69 11.58 31.97
CA PRO A 538 0.67 10.63 32.38
C PRO A 538 -0.31 10.40 31.22
N GLU A 539 -0.49 9.17 30.81
CA GLU A 539 -1.53 8.82 29.84
C GLU A 539 -2.89 8.98 30.53
N THR A 540 -3.58 10.06 30.29
CA THR A 540 -4.98 10.24 30.71
C THR A 540 -5.89 9.62 29.66
N VAL A 541 -5.95 8.29 29.62
CA VAL A 541 -7.01 7.61 28.88
C VAL A 541 -8.30 7.78 29.66
N GLN A 542 -9.23 8.54 29.12
CA GLN A 542 -10.54 8.68 29.72
C GLN A 542 -11.29 7.36 29.59
N THR A 543 -11.51 6.69 30.72
CA THR A 543 -12.27 5.45 30.78
C THR A 543 -13.54 5.65 31.59
N TYR A 544 -14.55 4.87 31.26
CA TYR A 544 -15.85 4.87 31.91
C TYR A 544 -16.13 3.47 32.46
N SER A 545 -16.71 3.37 33.65
CA SER A 545 -17.17 2.09 34.21
C SER A 545 -18.66 1.92 33.95
N TRP A 546 -19.05 0.77 33.41
CA TRP A 546 -20.44 0.41 33.21
C TRP A 546 -20.66 -1.11 33.42
N LYS A 547 -21.48 -1.47 34.35
CA LYS A 547 -21.81 -2.87 34.71
C LYS A 547 -20.58 -3.77 34.91
N GLY A 548 -19.53 -3.26 35.53
CA GLY A 548 -18.28 -3.98 35.79
C GLY A 548 -17.30 -3.97 34.62
N LEU A 549 -17.67 -3.39 33.50
CA LEU A 549 -16.79 -3.23 32.33
C LEU A 549 -16.07 -1.89 32.38
N THR A 550 -14.83 -1.86 31.92
CA THR A 550 -14.09 -0.63 31.65
C THR A 550 -14.23 -0.29 30.17
N LEU A 551 -14.75 0.87 29.89
CA LEU A 551 -15.06 1.36 28.55
C LEU A 551 -14.14 2.53 28.17
N LYS A 552 -13.80 2.64 26.90
CA LYS A 552 -13.03 3.73 26.31
C LYS A 552 -13.69 4.18 25.00
N GLU A 553 -13.65 5.48 24.70
CA GLU A 553 -14.04 5.94 23.36
C GLU A 553 -13.01 5.55 22.31
N VAL A 554 -13.48 5.19 21.11
CA VAL A 554 -12.63 5.03 19.92
C VAL A 554 -12.18 6.41 19.48
N SER A 555 -10.88 6.66 19.54
CA SER A 555 -10.30 8.00 19.36
C SER A 555 -9.15 8.04 18.34
N THR A 556 -8.72 6.87 17.83
CA THR A 556 -7.61 6.77 16.89
C THR A 556 -7.98 5.96 15.65
N GLU A 557 -7.27 6.20 14.54
CA GLU A 557 -7.42 5.43 13.31
C GLU A 557 -7.09 3.95 13.52
N GLY A 558 -6.05 3.65 14.29
CA GLY A 558 -5.71 2.28 14.64
C GLY A 558 -6.84 1.54 15.37
N GLU A 559 -7.52 2.21 16.31
CA GLU A 559 -8.68 1.64 17.01
C GLU A 559 -9.87 1.44 16.07
N ARG A 560 -10.13 2.40 15.17
CA ARG A 560 -11.14 2.28 14.12
C ARG A 560 -10.86 1.07 13.24
N SER A 561 -9.64 0.97 12.69
CA SER A 561 -9.19 -0.13 11.84
C SER A 561 -9.31 -1.47 12.56
N ALA A 562 -8.75 -1.60 13.76
CA ALA A 562 -8.75 -2.83 14.53
C ALA A 562 -10.17 -3.34 14.88
N THR A 563 -11.13 -2.43 15.05
CA THR A 563 -12.52 -2.77 15.40
C THR A 563 -13.44 -2.91 14.21
N GLY A 564 -12.98 -2.56 13.00
CA GLY A 564 -13.79 -2.58 11.78
C GLY A 564 -14.90 -1.52 11.76
N LEU A 565 -14.80 -0.48 12.57
CA LEU A 565 -15.77 0.62 12.60
C LEU A 565 -15.64 1.53 11.36
N ASP A 566 -16.75 2.15 10.97
CA ASP A 566 -16.80 3.05 9.81
C ASP A 566 -16.15 4.40 10.06
N LYS A 567 -16.12 4.84 11.31
CA LYS A 567 -15.63 6.17 11.73
C LYS A 567 -14.86 6.06 13.04
N ILE A 568 -14.03 7.05 13.33
CA ILE A 568 -13.41 7.22 14.65
C ILE A 568 -14.51 7.67 15.63
N ARG A 569 -15.42 6.77 15.91
CA ARG A 569 -16.53 6.96 16.85
C ARG A 569 -17.07 5.60 17.31
N GLY A 570 -17.10 5.40 18.59
CA GLY A 570 -17.60 4.16 19.19
C GLY A 570 -17.07 3.98 20.60
N ILE A 571 -17.39 2.86 21.21
CA ILE A 571 -16.94 2.51 22.56
C ILE A 571 -16.24 1.16 22.50
N LEU A 572 -15.04 1.12 23.03
CA LEU A 572 -14.25 -0.10 23.23
C LEU A 572 -14.44 -0.62 24.65
N VAL A 573 -14.66 -1.92 24.80
CA VAL A 573 -14.48 -2.60 26.08
C VAL A 573 -13.01 -2.94 26.22
N VAL A 574 -12.30 -2.28 27.15
CA VAL A 574 -10.86 -2.46 27.38
C VAL A 574 -10.57 -3.43 28.50
N GLN A 575 -11.54 -3.64 29.38
CA GLN A 575 -11.47 -4.62 30.47
C GLN A 575 -12.89 -5.04 30.88
N GLY A 576 -13.11 -6.34 31.07
CA GLY A 576 -14.36 -6.93 31.54
C GLY A 576 -14.10 -7.97 32.60
#